data_75fb1380a9f84caf12721e57bc4c8e8c
#
_entry.id   75fb1380a9f84caf12721e57bc4c8e8c
#
_cell.length_a   1.000
_cell.length_b   1.000
_cell.length_c   1.000
_cell.angle_alpha   90.00
_cell.angle_beta   90.00
_cell.angle_gamma   90.00
#
_symmetry.space_group_name_H-M   'P 1'
#
loop_
_entity.id
_entity.type
_entity.pdbx_description
1 polymer ?
#
loop_
_entity_poly.entity_id
_entity_poly.type
_entity_poly.pdbx_seq_one_letter_code
_entity_poly.pdbx_strand_id
1 'polypeptide(L)' 'MDNIKLKIARVEKGLSQQDLADLVGATRQTIGLIEKGKYNPSLNLCIKIAKTLDRTLNDLFWHEEKK' A
#
# COMPACT_ATOMS: atom_id res chain seq x y z
N MET A 1 3.30 9.48 -9.18
CA MET A 1 1.88 9.66 -8.84
C MET A 1 1.60 9.00 -7.50
N ASP A 2 0.92 9.71 -6.62
CA ASP A 2 0.67 9.19 -5.29
C ASP A 2 -0.28 8.02 -5.31
N ASN A 3 -0.06 7.09 -4.39
CA ASN A 3 -0.97 5.97 -4.23
C ASN A 3 -1.95 6.30 -3.10
N ILE A 4 -2.95 7.07 -3.44
CA ILE A 4 -3.97 7.51 -2.49
C ILE A 4 -4.78 6.33 -1.98
N LYS A 5 -5.04 5.34 -2.84
CA LYS A 5 -5.84 4.18 -2.45
C LYS A 5 -5.18 3.43 -1.29
N LEU A 6 -3.87 3.27 -1.36
CA LEU A 6 -3.15 2.60 -0.28
C LEU A 6 -3.23 3.40 1.00
N LYS A 7 -3.02 4.70 0.91
CA LYS A 7 -3.06 5.56 2.09
C LYS A 7 -4.44 5.52 2.75
N ILE A 8 -5.50 5.62 1.95
CA ILE A 8 -6.85 5.59 2.48
C ILE A 8 -7.14 4.27 3.16
N ALA A 9 -6.79 3.16 2.52
CA ALA A 9 -7.03 1.84 3.10
C ALA A 9 -6.29 1.66 4.41
N ARG A 10 -5.04 2.16 4.46
CA ARG A 10 -4.24 2.09 5.68
C ARG A 10 -4.89 2.88 6.81
N VAL A 11 -5.29 4.11 6.51
CA VAL A 11 -5.90 4.98 7.52
C VAL A 11 -7.23 4.42 8.00
N GLU A 12 -8.00 3.84 7.09
CA GLU A 12 -9.28 3.22 7.47
C GLU A 12 -9.09 2.05 8.41
N LYS A 13 -7.95 1.37 8.32
CA LYS A 13 -7.62 0.30 9.26
C LYS A 13 -7.04 0.82 10.57
N GLY A 14 -6.84 2.12 10.67
CA GLY A 14 -6.27 2.71 11.87
C GLY A 14 -4.78 2.46 12.02
N LEU A 15 -4.07 2.25 10.92
CA LEU A 15 -2.65 1.92 10.96
C LEU A 15 -1.82 3.12 10.56
N SER A 16 -0.72 3.35 11.30
CA SER A 16 0.30 4.30 10.85
C SER A 16 1.15 3.65 9.78
N GLN A 17 1.99 4.46 9.12
CA GLN A 17 2.94 3.90 8.15
C GLN A 17 3.87 2.90 8.82
N GLN A 18 4.30 3.19 10.04
CA GLN A 18 5.15 2.27 10.77
C GLN A 18 4.43 0.98 11.11
N ASP A 19 3.16 1.10 11.53
CA ASP A 19 2.38 -0.10 11.84
C ASP A 19 2.28 -1.02 10.64
N LEU A 20 1.96 -0.46 9.48
CA LEU A 20 1.84 -1.27 8.28
C LEU A 20 3.18 -1.89 7.90
N ALA A 21 4.25 -1.10 8.00
CA ALA A 21 5.59 -1.61 7.69
C ALA A 21 5.93 -2.80 8.57
N ASP A 22 5.64 -2.71 9.86
CA ASP A 22 5.93 -3.79 10.79
C ASP A 22 5.15 -5.05 10.41
N LEU A 23 3.90 -4.90 10.01
CA LEU A 23 3.05 -6.03 9.70
C LEU A 23 3.45 -6.74 8.41
N VAL A 24 4.04 -6.03 7.47
CA VAL A 24 4.39 -6.63 6.17
C VAL A 24 5.88 -6.87 6.02
N GLY A 25 6.67 -6.60 7.07
CA GLY A 25 8.10 -6.84 7.02
C GLY A 25 8.87 -5.84 6.18
N ALA A 26 8.41 -4.61 6.12
CA ALA A 26 9.08 -3.53 5.39
C ALA A 26 9.48 -2.44 6.37
N THR A 27 10.08 -1.37 5.84
CA THR A 27 10.41 -0.20 6.65
C THR A 27 9.36 0.88 6.44
N ARG A 28 9.26 1.77 7.42
CA ARG A 28 8.35 2.91 7.30
C ARG A 28 8.67 3.75 6.06
N GLN A 29 9.98 3.91 5.78
CA GLN A 29 10.39 4.67 4.61
C GLN A 29 9.87 4.04 3.33
N THR A 30 9.94 2.72 3.24
CA THR A 30 9.43 2.01 2.06
C THR A 30 7.95 2.26 1.88
N ILE A 31 7.17 2.15 2.96
CA ILE A 31 5.74 2.40 2.87
C ILE A 31 5.47 3.84 2.42
N GLY A 32 6.20 4.79 2.97
CA GLY A 32 6.06 6.18 2.57
C GLY A 32 6.34 6.40 1.09
N LEU A 33 7.38 5.75 0.58
CA LEU A 33 7.74 5.88 -0.83
C LEU A 33 6.70 5.26 -1.74
N ILE A 34 6.12 4.13 -1.32
CA ILE A 34 5.05 3.50 -2.09
C ILE A 34 3.85 4.43 -2.16
N GLU A 35 3.49 5.04 -1.04
CA GLU A 35 2.34 5.95 -1.01
C GLU A 35 2.57 7.20 -1.86
N LYS A 36 3.82 7.59 -2.01
CA LYS A 36 4.15 8.74 -2.85
C LYS A 36 4.33 8.38 -4.32
N GLY A 37 4.20 7.10 -4.63
CA GLY A 37 4.37 6.65 -6.01
C GLY A 37 5.80 6.68 -6.47
N LYS A 38 6.76 6.63 -5.55
CA LYS A 38 8.18 6.72 -5.87
C LYS A 38 8.92 5.42 -5.70
N TYR A 39 8.21 4.33 -5.43
CA TYR A 39 8.80 3.02 -5.26
C TYR A 39 7.81 1.98 -5.73
N ASN A 40 8.28 1.07 -6.58
CA ASN A 40 7.45 -0.02 -7.07
C ASN A 40 7.72 -1.25 -6.21
N PRO A 41 6.76 -1.63 -5.35
CA PRO A 41 6.96 -2.80 -4.50
C PRO A 41 6.94 -4.08 -5.32
N SER A 42 7.62 -5.11 -4.78
CA SER A 42 7.55 -6.44 -5.38
C SER A 42 6.13 -6.97 -5.29
N LEU A 43 5.82 -7.97 -6.11
CA LEU A 43 4.50 -8.59 -6.06
C LEU A 43 4.24 -9.18 -4.67
N ASN A 44 5.24 -9.83 -4.08
CA ASN A 44 5.09 -10.40 -2.74
C ASN A 44 4.72 -9.33 -1.72
N LEU A 45 5.37 -8.18 -1.78
CA LEU A 45 5.06 -7.11 -0.85
C LEU A 45 3.66 -6.56 -1.10
N CYS A 46 3.27 -6.42 -2.36
CA CYS A 46 1.92 -5.99 -2.70
C CYS A 46 0.88 -6.94 -2.11
N ILE A 47 1.11 -8.24 -2.22
CA ILE A 47 0.18 -9.23 -1.70
C ILE A 47 0.07 -9.12 -0.18
N LYS A 48 1.21 -8.97 0.49
CA LYS A 48 1.20 -8.84 1.96
C LYS A 48 0.44 -7.59 2.40
N ILE A 49 0.65 -6.49 1.69
CA ILE A 49 -0.04 -5.24 2.01
C ILE A 49 -1.54 -5.41 1.81
N ALA A 50 -1.93 -5.99 0.68
CA ALA A 50 -3.35 -6.16 0.38
C ALA A 50 -4.03 -7.04 1.43
N LYS A 51 -3.38 -8.14 1.81
CA LYS A 51 -3.95 -9.03 2.82
C LYS A 51 -4.06 -8.33 4.16
N THR A 52 -3.05 -7.58 4.54
CA THR A 52 -3.05 -6.87 5.81
C THR A 52 -4.17 -5.85 5.88
N LEU A 53 -4.43 -5.18 4.77
CA LEU A 53 -5.45 -4.14 4.71
C LEU A 53 -6.82 -4.68 4.31
N ASP A 54 -6.91 -5.98 4.06
CA ASP A 54 -8.16 -6.63 3.68
C ASP A 54 -8.73 -6.00 2.40
N ARG A 55 -7.84 -5.81 1.42
CA ARG A 55 -8.16 -5.25 0.11
C ARG A 55 -7.59 -6.15 -0.96
N THR A 56 -8.07 -5.97 -2.18
CA THR A 56 -7.51 -6.69 -3.31
C THR A 56 -6.36 -5.89 -3.90
N LEU A 57 -5.54 -6.55 -4.73
CA LEU A 57 -4.47 -5.86 -5.43
C LEU A 57 -5.03 -4.76 -6.34
N ASN A 58 -6.17 -5.03 -6.98
CA ASN A 58 -6.81 -4.02 -7.81
C ASN A 58 -7.21 -2.79 -7.00
N ASP A 59 -7.66 -3.01 -5.77
CA ASP A 59 -8.08 -1.89 -4.92
C ASP A 59 -6.93 -0.96 -4.59
N LEU A 60 -5.72 -1.49 -4.50
CA LEU A 60 -4.61 -0.72 -3.98
C LEU A 60 -3.59 -0.32 -5.04
N PHE A 61 -3.35 -1.16 -6.03
CA PHE A 61 -2.21 -0.97 -6.92
C PHE A 61 -2.57 -0.86 -8.38
N TRP A 62 -3.82 -1.07 -8.73
CA TRP A 62 -4.24 -0.99 -10.13
C TRP A 62 -5.12 0.22 -10.34
N HIS A 63 -4.85 0.92 -11.42
CA HIS A 63 -5.70 2.02 -11.81
C HIS A 63 -6.49 1.58 -13.03
N GLU A 64 -7.79 1.70 -12.92
CA GLU A 64 -8.62 1.47 -14.08
C GLU A 64 -8.53 2.67 -14.98
N GLU A 65 -8.21 2.39 -16.23
CA GLU A 65 -8.17 3.46 -17.20
C GLU A 65 -9.52 3.63 -17.82
N LYS A 66 -10.00 4.84 -17.76
CA LYS A 66 -11.26 5.17 -18.40
C LYS A 66 -11.00 5.59 -19.82
N LYS A 67 -11.66 4.99 -20.71
CA LYS A 67 -11.52 5.33 -22.12
C LYS A 67 -12.57 6.31 -22.56
#